data_5916b8f5c76b6079a054b275c20f92ac
#
_entry.id   5916b8f5c76b6079a054b275c20f92ac
#
_cell.length_a   1.000
_cell.length_b   1.000
_cell.length_c   1.000
_cell.angle_alpha   90.00
_cell.angle_beta   90.00
_cell.angle_gamma   90.00
#
_symmetry.space_group_name_H-M   'P 1'
#
loop_
_entity.id
_entity.type
_entity.pdbx_description
1 polymer ?
#
loop_
_entity_poly.entity_id
_entity_poly.type
_entity_poly.pdbx_seq_one_letter_code
_entity_poly.pdbx_strand_id
1 'polypeptide(L)'
;MADEFGLDRSKPVLSYVSRMDEDRALVADQLIQIAPRLEQEIPGVQLLIAGGGNVFDRLKARAEEVNAKLGRRCVTMTGPRTDINQIVAAGDVFVGVSRAALEAMSAGKPVIVAGNEGYQGLFGPDKLAEAQAGNFCCRGLPMSTTERLLADVIAAFRLSREEKEELGAYGRQVIFDYYSVRRMAADCLSVYGQVR
;
A
#
# COMPACT_ATOMS: atom_id res chain seq x y z
N MET A 1 10.68 -14.74 4.15
CA MET A 1 9.82 -13.95 3.28
C MET A 1 10.53 -13.40 2.03
N ALA A 2 11.59 -12.55 2.12
CA ALA A 2 12.28 -12.10 0.91
C ALA A 2 12.74 -13.31 0.07
N ASP A 3 13.32 -14.31 0.71
CA ASP A 3 13.75 -15.55 0.07
C ASP A 3 12.56 -16.37 -0.48
N GLU A 4 11.42 -16.39 0.21
CA GLU A 4 10.19 -17.09 -0.22
C GLU A 4 9.67 -16.53 -1.55
N PHE A 5 9.72 -15.20 -1.72
CA PHE A 5 9.26 -14.53 -2.94
C PHE A 5 10.38 -14.22 -3.92
N GLY A 6 11.61 -14.61 -3.62
CA GLY A 6 12.78 -14.34 -4.44
C GLY A 6 13.07 -12.85 -4.60
N LEU A 7 12.80 -12.06 -3.54
CA LEU A 7 13.09 -10.63 -3.51
C LEU A 7 14.57 -10.39 -3.21
N ASP A 8 15.18 -9.53 -3.98
CA ASP A 8 16.52 -9.01 -3.70
C ASP A 8 16.43 -7.87 -2.69
N ARG A 9 16.93 -8.09 -1.48
CA ARG A 9 16.89 -7.10 -0.37
C ARG A 9 17.72 -5.85 -0.64
N SER A 10 18.58 -5.86 -1.64
CA SER A 10 19.36 -4.69 -2.05
C SER A 10 18.62 -3.77 -3.02
N LYS A 11 17.44 -4.17 -3.46
CA LYS A 11 16.62 -3.47 -4.46
C LYS A 11 15.36 -2.89 -3.83
N PRO A 12 14.85 -1.77 -4.37
CA PRO A 12 13.61 -1.16 -3.88
C PRO A 12 12.40 -2.11 -3.99
N VAL A 13 11.57 -2.16 -2.95
CA VAL A 13 10.36 -2.97 -2.91
C VAL A 13 9.13 -2.11 -2.67
N LEU A 14 8.17 -2.16 -3.60
CA LEU A 14 6.81 -1.65 -3.42
C LEU A 14 5.91 -2.78 -2.98
N SER A 15 5.22 -2.65 -1.85
CA SER A 15 4.24 -3.63 -1.40
C SER A 15 2.81 -3.12 -1.54
N TYR A 16 1.90 -4.03 -1.89
CA TYR A 16 0.47 -3.76 -2.04
C TYR A 16 -0.34 -4.95 -1.52
N VAL A 17 -1.42 -4.66 -0.81
CA VAL A 17 -2.33 -5.68 -0.27
C VAL A 17 -3.77 -5.29 -0.52
N SER A 18 -4.53 -6.13 -1.22
CA SER A 18 -5.97 -5.97 -1.40
C SER A 18 -6.62 -7.28 -1.83
N ARG A 19 -7.95 -7.36 -1.73
CA ARG A 19 -8.69 -8.39 -2.46
C ARG A 19 -8.61 -8.11 -3.97
N MET A 20 -8.57 -9.19 -4.76
CA MET A 20 -8.49 -9.15 -6.22
C MET A 20 -9.85 -9.52 -6.84
N ASP A 21 -10.91 -8.86 -6.36
CA ASP A 21 -12.24 -8.95 -6.96
C ASP A 21 -12.42 -7.85 -8.00
N GLU A 22 -13.34 -8.00 -8.95
CA GLU A 22 -13.58 -7.06 -10.06
C GLU A 22 -13.75 -5.61 -9.57
N ASP A 23 -14.45 -5.44 -8.45
CA ASP A 23 -14.72 -4.14 -7.82
C ASP A 23 -13.55 -3.62 -6.96
N ARG A 24 -12.43 -4.36 -6.82
CA ARG A 24 -11.32 -4.02 -5.90
C ARG A 24 -9.92 -4.13 -6.51
N ALA A 25 -9.83 -4.52 -7.78
CA ALA A 25 -8.56 -4.81 -8.44
C ALA A 25 -7.94 -3.62 -9.20
N LEU A 26 -8.59 -2.45 -9.23
CA LEU A 26 -8.14 -1.29 -10.01
C LEU A 26 -6.68 -0.94 -9.76
N VAL A 27 -6.29 -0.77 -8.49
CA VAL A 27 -4.93 -0.32 -8.14
C VAL A 27 -3.92 -1.44 -8.40
N ALA A 28 -4.26 -2.71 -8.17
CA ALA A 28 -3.40 -3.84 -8.53
C ALA A 28 -3.10 -3.86 -10.04
N ASP A 29 -4.14 -3.69 -10.86
CA ASP A 29 -4.01 -3.62 -12.32
C ASP A 29 -3.16 -2.43 -12.76
N GLN A 30 -3.38 -1.25 -12.18
CA GLN A 30 -2.57 -0.06 -12.44
C GLN A 30 -1.09 -0.26 -12.06
N LEU A 31 -0.80 -0.89 -10.90
CA LEU A 31 0.57 -1.19 -10.47
C LEU A 31 1.28 -2.12 -11.46
N ILE A 32 0.60 -3.16 -11.96
CA ILE A 32 1.14 -4.04 -12.99
C ILE A 32 1.40 -3.26 -14.28
N GLN A 33 0.47 -2.38 -14.68
CA GLN A 33 0.57 -1.58 -15.89
C GLN A 33 1.74 -0.60 -15.86
N ILE A 34 2.01 0.04 -14.71
CA ILE A 34 3.10 1.02 -14.57
C ILE A 34 4.46 0.38 -14.34
N ALA A 35 4.56 -0.92 -14.03
CA ALA A 35 5.81 -1.58 -13.68
C ALA A 35 6.94 -1.40 -14.71
N PRO A 36 6.71 -1.42 -16.04
CA PRO A 36 7.76 -1.15 -17.00
C PRO A 36 8.32 0.28 -16.94
N ARG A 37 7.48 1.26 -16.66
CA ARG A 37 7.91 2.67 -16.51
C ARG A 37 8.61 2.86 -15.16
N LEU A 38 8.14 2.19 -14.10
CA LEU A 38 8.82 2.19 -12.81
C LEU A 38 10.23 1.60 -12.91
N GLU A 39 10.41 0.52 -13.67
CA GLU A 39 11.74 -0.05 -13.91
C GLU A 39 12.70 0.93 -14.59
N GLN A 40 12.22 1.76 -15.50
CA GLN A 40 13.03 2.81 -16.15
C GLN A 40 13.45 3.91 -15.17
N GLU A 41 12.56 4.31 -14.26
CA GLU A 41 12.77 5.41 -13.32
C GLU A 41 13.49 4.96 -12.02
N ILE A 42 13.28 3.69 -11.63
CA ILE A 42 13.80 3.06 -10.41
C ILE A 42 14.34 1.68 -10.78
N PRO A 43 15.55 1.59 -11.33
CA PRO A 43 16.12 0.34 -11.80
C PRO A 43 16.17 -0.74 -10.72
N GLY A 44 15.65 -1.92 -11.04
CA GLY A 44 15.59 -3.03 -10.11
C GLY A 44 14.39 -3.04 -9.16
N VAL A 45 13.44 -2.10 -9.31
CA VAL A 45 12.24 -2.07 -8.45
C VAL A 45 11.48 -3.39 -8.51
N GLN A 46 10.97 -3.81 -7.35
CA GLN A 46 10.21 -5.05 -7.16
C GLN A 46 8.84 -4.70 -6.61
N LEU A 47 7.79 -5.21 -7.24
CA LEU A 47 6.41 -5.04 -6.82
C LEU A 47 5.94 -6.34 -6.16
N LEU A 48 5.64 -6.31 -4.87
CA LEU A 48 5.10 -7.43 -4.10
C LEU A 48 3.60 -7.20 -3.89
N ILE A 49 2.77 -7.92 -4.63
CA ILE A 49 1.32 -7.74 -4.66
C ILE A 49 0.65 -8.96 -4.01
N ALA A 50 0.02 -8.75 -2.84
CA ALA A 50 -0.63 -9.81 -2.09
C ALA A 50 -2.16 -9.66 -2.11
N GLY A 51 -2.83 -10.80 -2.26
CA GLY A 51 -4.28 -10.92 -2.23
C GLY A 51 -4.80 -11.96 -3.19
N GLY A 52 -6.05 -12.33 -3.03
CA GLY A 52 -6.76 -13.26 -3.90
C GLY A 52 -8.17 -12.74 -4.19
N GLY A 53 -8.84 -13.34 -5.14
CA GLY A 53 -10.18 -12.98 -5.57
C GLY A 53 -10.49 -13.49 -6.97
N ASN A 54 -11.65 -13.14 -7.48
CA ASN A 54 -12.16 -13.71 -8.73
C ASN A 54 -11.40 -13.27 -10.00
N VAL A 55 -10.58 -12.21 -9.92
CA VAL A 55 -9.74 -11.74 -11.04
C VAL A 55 -8.26 -11.99 -10.84
N PHE A 56 -7.88 -12.72 -9.79
CA PHE A 56 -6.49 -12.96 -9.45
C PHE A 56 -5.70 -13.60 -10.59
N ASP A 57 -6.23 -14.65 -11.23
CA ASP A 57 -5.53 -15.37 -12.29
C ASP A 57 -5.32 -14.49 -13.53
N ARG A 58 -6.29 -13.62 -13.86
CA ARG A 58 -6.16 -12.62 -14.94
C ARG A 58 -5.02 -11.63 -14.65
N LEU A 59 -4.97 -11.09 -13.43
CA LEU A 59 -3.91 -10.17 -13.02
C LEU A 59 -2.54 -10.83 -12.98
N LYS A 60 -2.49 -12.08 -12.51
CA LYS A 60 -1.26 -12.87 -12.48
C LYS A 60 -0.70 -13.11 -13.88
N ALA A 61 -1.54 -13.53 -14.82
CA ALA A 61 -1.13 -13.70 -16.22
C ALA A 61 -0.56 -12.39 -16.79
N ARG A 62 -1.22 -11.25 -16.52
CA ARG A 62 -0.72 -9.93 -16.95
C ARG A 62 0.62 -9.56 -16.30
N ALA A 63 0.81 -9.86 -15.03
CA ALA A 63 2.10 -9.66 -14.36
C ALA A 63 3.22 -10.52 -14.96
N GLU A 64 2.92 -11.76 -15.33
CA GLU A 64 3.84 -12.67 -16.01
C GLU A 64 4.23 -12.14 -17.41
N GLU A 65 3.29 -11.58 -18.18
CA GLU A 65 3.58 -10.92 -19.45
C GLU A 65 4.51 -9.71 -19.30
N VAL A 66 4.27 -8.88 -18.25
CA VAL A 66 5.14 -7.74 -17.93
C VAL A 66 6.53 -8.22 -17.55
N ASN A 67 6.65 -9.24 -16.71
CA ASN A 67 7.93 -9.83 -16.32
C ASN A 67 8.69 -10.39 -17.52
N ALA A 68 8.01 -11.08 -18.44
CA ALA A 68 8.60 -11.60 -19.67
C ALA A 68 9.15 -10.49 -20.56
N LYS A 69 8.40 -9.39 -20.73
CA LYS A 69 8.84 -8.20 -21.50
C LYS A 69 10.05 -7.51 -20.87
N LEU A 70 10.15 -7.52 -19.56
CA LEU A 70 11.28 -6.91 -18.82
C LEU A 70 12.49 -7.85 -18.71
N GLY A 71 12.34 -9.13 -19.08
CA GLY A 71 13.40 -10.15 -18.94
C GLY A 71 13.77 -10.43 -17.47
N ARG A 72 12.93 -10.02 -16.50
CA ARG A 72 13.14 -10.23 -15.07
C ARG A 72 11.82 -10.26 -14.30
N ARG A 73 11.85 -10.82 -13.10
CA ARG A 73 10.73 -10.82 -12.17
C ARG A 73 10.61 -9.47 -11.45
N CYS A 74 9.90 -8.53 -12.07
CA CYS A 74 9.60 -7.22 -11.49
C CYS A 74 8.34 -7.28 -10.60
N VAL A 75 7.31 -8.00 -11.03
CA VAL A 75 6.04 -8.12 -10.31
C VAL A 75 5.89 -9.54 -9.76
N THR A 76 5.68 -9.64 -8.46
CA THR A 76 5.41 -10.91 -7.75
C THR A 76 3.99 -10.87 -7.19
N MET A 77 3.12 -11.75 -7.70
CA MET A 77 1.75 -11.97 -7.19
C MET A 77 1.76 -13.15 -6.22
N THR A 78 1.45 -12.91 -4.94
CA THR A 78 1.58 -13.97 -3.91
C THR A 78 0.35 -14.86 -3.76
N GLY A 79 -0.82 -14.42 -4.24
CA GLY A 79 -2.10 -14.98 -3.84
C GLY A 79 -2.55 -14.51 -2.45
N PRO A 80 -3.61 -15.14 -1.88
CA PRO A 80 -4.12 -14.77 -0.57
C PRO A 80 -3.10 -15.09 0.54
N ARG A 81 -2.95 -14.16 1.49
CA ARG A 81 -2.01 -14.25 2.62
C ARG A 81 -2.70 -13.90 3.92
N THR A 82 -2.22 -14.49 5.02
CA THR A 82 -2.64 -14.16 6.39
C THR A 82 -1.57 -13.39 7.17
N ASP A 83 -0.33 -13.43 6.72
CA ASP A 83 0.85 -12.77 7.30
C ASP A 83 1.11 -11.39 6.67
N ILE A 84 0.07 -10.56 6.61
CA ILE A 84 0.10 -9.24 5.96
C ILE A 84 1.18 -8.33 6.56
N ASN A 85 1.40 -8.41 7.87
CA ASN A 85 2.47 -7.68 8.54
C ASN A 85 3.86 -7.95 7.93
N GLN A 86 4.10 -9.16 7.45
CA GLN A 86 5.37 -9.52 6.81
C GLN A 86 5.44 -8.99 5.37
N ILE A 87 4.33 -9.01 4.62
CA ILE A 87 4.25 -8.40 3.29
C ILE A 87 4.54 -6.89 3.37
N VAL A 88 3.91 -6.21 4.32
CA VAL A 88 4.14 -4.79 4.60
C VAL A 88 5.60 -4.53 5.00
N ALA A 89 6.15 -5.35 5.90
CA ALA A 89 7.53 -5.18 6.37
C ALA A 89 8.57 -5.35 5.25
N ALA A 90 8.28 -6.18 4.25
CA ALA A 90 9.18 -6.41 3.11
C ALA A 90 9.25 -5.19 2.17
N GLY A 91 8.24 -4.31 2.14
CA GLY A 91 8.21 -3.11 1.28
C GLY A 91 8.97 -1.93 1.89
N ASP A 92 9.56 -1.10 1.04
CA ASP A 92 10.09 0.22 1.40
C ASP A 92 9.01 1.29 1.32
N VAL A 93 8.06 1.13 0.40
CA VAL A 93 6.87 1.95 0.20
C VAL A 93 5.67 1.02 0.11
N PHE A 94 4.56 1.44 0.69
CA PHE A 94 3.30 0.69 0.65
C PHE A 94 2.23 1.46 -0.15
N VAL A 95 1.44 0.74 -0.93
CA VAL A 95 0.23 1.26 -1.58
C VAL A 95 -0.99 0.49 -1.07
N GLY A 96 -2.05 1.18 -0.71
CA GLY A 96 -3.30 0.55 -0.30
C GLY A 96 -4.23 1.47 0.46
N VAL A 97 -5.31 0.90 1.00
CA VAL A 97 -6.37 1.63 1.70
C VAL A 97 -6.79 0.94 3.00
N SER A 98 -7.55 1.66 3.82
CA SER A 98 -8.22 1.15 5.00
C SER A 98 -7.26 0.41 5.93
N ARG A 99 -7.64 -0.76 6.42
CA ARG A 99 -6.85 -1.53 7.38
C ARG A 99 -5.42 -1.83 6.90
N ALA A 100 -5.22 -2.16 5.63
CA ALA A 100 -3.89 -2.44 5.11
C ALA A 100 -2.98 -1.19 5.13
N ALA A 101 -3.53 0.00 4.84
CA ALA A 101 -2.79 1.26 4.99
C ALA A 101 -2.44 1.54 6.46
N LEU A 102 -3.37 1.30 7.40
CA LEU A 102 -3.11 1.46 8.83
C LEU A 102 -2.03 0.49 9.34
N GLU A 103 -2.03 -0.76 8.86
CA GLU A 103 -0.99 -1.74 9.18
C GLU A 103 0.38 -1.28 8.66
N ALA A 104 0.44 -0.71 7.46
CA ALA A 104 1.68 -0.16 6.90
C ALA A 104 2.18 1.07 7.66
N MET A 105 1.28 1.98 8.06
CA MET A 105 1.62 3.11 8.93
C MET A 105 2.12 2.63 10.30
N SER A 106 1.50 1.61 10.88
CA SER A 106 1.96 0.98 12.13
C SER A 106 3.38 0.41 12.00
N ALA A 107 3.72 -0.14 10.84
CA ALA A 107 5.07 -0.61 10.52
C ALA A 107 6.07 0.52 10.20
N GLY A 108 5.65 1.78 10.22
CA GLY A 108 6.49 2.95 9.93
C GLY A 108 6.87 3.06 8.45
N LYS A 109 6.02 2.60 7.55
CA LYS A 109 6.25 2.71 6.11
C LYS A 109 5.63 3.98 5.54
N PRO A 110 6.27 4.66 4.57
CA PRO A 110 5.60 5.63 3.71
C PRO A 110 4.43 4.95 2.98
N VAL A 111 3.25 5.58 3.02
CA VAL A 111 2.01 5.01 2.47
C VAL A 111 1.44 5.90 1.39
N ILE A 112 1.15 5.33 0.23
CA ILE A 112 0.31 5.95 -0.82
C ILE A 112 -1.10 5.40 -0.62
N VAL A 113 -2.04 6.29 -0.25
CA VAL A 113 -3.43 5.89 -0.02
C VAL A 113 -4.17 5.90 -1.35
N ALA A 114 -4.44 4.70 -1.87
CA ALA A 114 -5.03 4.46 -3.18
C ALA A 114 -5.91 3.21 -3.17
N GLY A 115 -7.12 3.32 -3.68
CA GLY A 115 -8.11 2.24 -3.74
C GLY A 115 -9.13 2.40 -4.85
N ASN A 116 -10.10 1.49 -4.90
CA ASN A 116 -11.18 1.52 -5.88
C ASN A 116 -12.24 2.59 -5.60
N GLU A 117 -12.24 3.19 -4.41
CA GLU A 117 -13.19 4.23 -4.05
C GLU A 117 -12.62 5.65 -4.21
N GLY A 118 -11.31 5.76 -4.54
CA GLY A 118 -10.64 7.04 -4.75
C GLY A 118 -9.13 6.97 -4.53
N TYR A 119 -8.51 8.14 -4.58
CA TYR A 119 -7.06 8.33 -4.53
C TYR A 119 -6.68 9.58 -3.74
N GLN A 120 -5.88 9.43 -2.69
CA GLN A 120 -5.35 10.54 -1.91
C GLN A 120 -3.85 10.78 -2.17
N GLY A 121 -3.10 9.76 -2.60
CA GLY A 121 -1.66 9.83 -2.87
C GLY A 121 -0.79 9.61 -1.63
N LEU A 122 0.45 10.09 -1.66
CA LEU A 122 1.39 9.92 -0.55
C LEU A 122 0.85 10.61 0.70
N PHE A 123 0.70 9.82 1.77
CA PHE A 123 0.13 10.27 3.04
C PHE A 123 1.12 11.12 3.84
N GLY A 124 0.63 12.25 4.34
CA GLY A 124 1.37 13.18 5.19
C GLY A 124 0.45 13.94 6.14
N PRO A 125 1.00 14.84 6.97
CA PRO A 125 0.23 15.60 7.97
C PRO A 125 -0.92 16.41 7.38
N ASP A 126 -0.76 16.95 6.19
CA ASP A 126 -1.74 17.74 5.45
C ASP A 126 -2.98 16.94 5.03
N LYS A 127 -2.90 15.61 5.01
CA LYS A 127 -3.95 14.69 4.53
C LYS A 127 -4.69 13.96 5.65
N LEU A 128 -4.29 14.13 6.92
CA LEU A 128 -4.83 13.36 8.03
C LEU A 128 -6.34 13.51 8.19
N ALA A 129 -6.84 14.72 8.21
CA ALA A 129 -8.26 14.98 8.44
C ALA A 129 -9.16 14.35 7.36
N GLU A 130 -8.76 14.48 6.10
CA GLU A 130 -9.46 13.88 4.97
C GLU A 130 -9.39 12.34 4.99
N ALA A 131 -8.21 11.78 5.29
CA ALA A 131 -8.02 10.34 5.41
C ALA A 131 -8.89 9.74 6.52
N GLN A 132 -8.94 10.40 7.69
CA GLN A 132 -9.76 9.97 8.83
C GLN A 132 -11.25 10.04 8.51
N ALA A 133 -11.73 11.12 7.88
CA ALA A 133 -13.12 11.26 7.48
C ALA A 133 -13.59 10.14 6.56
N GLY A 134 -12.72 9.67 5.68
CA GLY A 134 -12.96 8.55 4.77
C GLY A 134 -12.52 7.17 5.30
N ASN A 135 -12.08 7.06 6.56
CA ASN A 135 -11.49 5.84 7.13
C ASN A 135 -10.39 5.23 6.25
N PHE A 136 -9.54 6.09 5.69
CA PHE A 136 -8.47 5.72 4.74
C PHE A 136 -8.94 4.94 3.51
N CYS A 137 -10.23 5.06 3.12
CA CYS A 137 -10.80 4.41 1.94
C CYS A 137 -10.85 5.32 0.70
N CYS A 138 -10.50 6.60 0.84
CA CYS A 138 -10.57 7.63 -0.21
C CYS A 138 -11.96 7.88 -0.80
N ARG A 139 -13.04 7.58 -0.06
CA ARG A 139 -14.42 7.81 -0.52
C ARG A 139 -14.65 9.28 -0.83
N GLY A 140 -15.21 9.53 -2.02
CA GLY A 140 -15.51 10.89 -2.47
C GLY A 140 -14.33 11.65 -3.07
N LEU A 141 -13.13 11.06 -3.06
CA LEU A 141 -11.96 11.61 -3.75
C LEU A 141 -11.93 11.19 -5.23
N PRO A 142 -11.19 11.92 -6.08
CA PRO A 142 -10.99 11.53 -7.47
C PRO A 142 -10.41 10.11 -7.57
N MET A 143 -10.79 9.38 -8.61
CA MET A 143 -10.30 8.03 -8.85
C MET A 143 -8.80 8.00 -9.12
N SER A 144 -8.16 6.88 -8.79
CA SER A 144 -6.77 6.61 -9.16
C SER A 144 -6.61 6.60 -10.68
N THR A 145 -5.54 7.25 -11.16
CA THR A 145 -5.07 7.09 -12.54
C THR A 145 -3.65 6.53 -12.54
N THR A 146 -3.28 5.84 -13.61
CA THR A 146 -1.92 5.29 -13.77
C THR A 146 -0.85 6.36 -13.68
N GLU A 147 -1.11 7.55 -14.23
CA GLU A 147 -0.17 8.68 -14.25
C GLU A 147 0.08 9.22 -12.83
N ARG A 148 -1.00 9.44 -12.06
CA ARG A 148 -0.87 9.94 -10.68
C ARG A 148 -0.21 8.90 -9.78
N LEU A 149 -0.62 7.63 -9.89
CA LEU A 149 -0.02 6.55 -9.12
C LEU A 149 1.46 6.40 -9.43
N LEU A 150 1.85 6.43 -10.72
CA LEU A 150 3.24 6.37 -11.13
C LEU A 150 4.06 7.53 -10.55
N ALA A 151 3.54 8.75 -10.66
CA ALA A 151 4.23 9.95 -10.16
C ALA A 151 4.47 9.88 -8.65
N ASP A 152 3.46 9.50 -7.88
CA ASP A 152 3.58 9.41 -6.42
C ASP A 152 4.48 8.25 -5.98
N VAL A 153 4.47 7.11 -6.68
CA VAL A 153 5.38 5.99 -6.40
C VAL A 153 6.84 6.42 -6.65
N ILE A 154 7.10 7.08 -7.79
CA ILE A 154 8.44 7.60 -8.09
C ILE A 154 8.87 8.61 -7.02
N ALA A 155 8.00 9.56 -6.68
CA ALA A 155 8.28 10.55 -5.64
C ALA A 155 8.61 9.90 -4.30
N ALA A 156 7.80 8.92 -3.86
CA ALA A 156 8.02 8.21 -2.61
C ALA A 156 9.36 7.44 -2.56
N PHE A 157 9.77 6.83 -3.68
CA PHE A 157 11.07 6.16 -3.73
C PHE A 157 12.25 7.15 -3.76
N ARG A 158 12.06 8.34 -4.34
CA ARG A 158 13.10 9.39 -4.42
C ARG A 158 13.26 10.19 -3.13
N LEU A 159 12.37 10.04 -2.15
CA LEU A 159 12.56 10.63 -0.83
C LEU A 159 13.89 10.16 -0.23
N SER A 160 14.56 11.05 0.46
CA SER A 160 15.74 10.72 1.27
C SER A 160 15.37 9.69 2.36
N ARG A 161 16.38 9.11 2.97
CA ARG A 161 16.16 8.20 4.09
C ARG A 161 15.46 8.91 5.25
N GLU A 162 15.90 10.12 5.56
CA GLU A 162 15.32 10.94 6.62
C GLU A 162 13.85 11.26 6.37
N GLU A 163 13.49 11.70 5.15
CA GLU A 163 12.09 11.97 4.78
C GLU A 163 11.20 10.73 4.89
N LYS A 164 11.69 9.55 4.50
CA LYS A 164 10.97 8.28 4.67
C LYS A 164 10.77 7.93 6.13
N GLU A 165 11.80 8.10 6.96
CA GLU A 165 11.76 7.86 8.40
C GLU A 165 10.79 8.85 9.09
N GLU A 166 10.75 10.12 8.70
CA GLU A 166 9.81 11.13 9.20
C GLU A 166 8.36 10.79 8.85
N LEU A 167 8.08 10.46 7.58
CA LEU A 167 6.73 10.03 7.17
C LEU A 167 6.30 8.75 7.88
N GLY A 168 7.19 7.79 8.02
CA GLY A 168 6.94 6.54 8.73
C GLY A 168 6.67 6.75 10.22
N ALA A 169 7.45 7.62 10.87
CA ALA A 169 7.26 7.98 12.27
C ALA A 169 5.94 8.72 12.48
N TYR A 170 5.62 9.66 11.59
CA TYR A 170 4.33 10.34 11.61
C TYR A 170 3.15 9.37 11.46
N GLY A 171 3.20 8.49 10.47
CA GLY A 171 2.18 7.46 10.28
C GLY A 171 2.00 6.58 11.52
N ARG A 172 3.09 6.13 12.13
CA ARG A 172 3.07 5.34 13.38
C ARG A 172 2.46 6.12 14.55
N GLN A 173 2.75 7.43 14.66
CA GLN A 173 2.16 8.29 15.69
C GLN A 173 0.64 8.40 15.50
N VAL A 174 0.16 8.58 14.26
CA VAL A 174 -1.28 8.59 13.94
C VAL A 174 -1.95 7.28 14.39
N ILE A 175 -1.31 6.12 14.14
CA ILE A 175 -1.86 4.83 14.60
C ILE A 175 -1.93 4.77 16.12
N PHE A 176 -0.88 5.20 16.80
CA PHE A 176 -0.83 5.20 18.26
C PHE A 176 -1.94 6.08 18.86
N ASP A 177 -2.14 7.28 18.32
CA ASP A 177 -3.07 8.27 18.86
C ASP A 177 -4.53 7.94 18.56
N TYR A 178 -4.83 7.39 17.39
CA TYR A 178 -6.22 7.27 16.91
C TYR A 178 -6.69 5.83 16.69
N TYR A 179 -5.80 4.86 16.45
CA TYR A 179 -6.17 3.51 16.01
C TYR A 179 -5.60 2.39 16.89
N SER A 180 -4.93 2.73 17.99
CA SER A 180 -4.41 1.73 18.92
C SER A 180 -5.53 1.01 19.67
N VAL A 181 -5.31 -0.24 20.03
CA VAL A 181 -6.25 -1.02 20.88
C VAL A 181 -6.53 -0.30 22.21
N ARG A 182 -5.53 0.37 22.77
CA ARG A 182 -5.67 1.16 24.00
C ARG A 182 -6.65 2.32 23.81
N ARG A 183 -6.55 3.03 22.68
CA ARG A 183 -7.47 4.14 22.36
C ARG A 183 -8.88 3.61 22.14
N MET A 184 -9.04 2.56 21.36
CA MET A 184 -10.33 1.94 21.11
C MET A 184 -11.00 1.48 22.42
N ALA A 185 -10.26 0.86 23.33
CA ALA A 185 -10.78 0.45 24.64
C ALA A 185 -11.25 1.65 25.48
N ALA A 186 -10.48 2.75 25.47
CA ALA A 186 -10.86 3.99 26.18
C ALA A 186 -12.15 4.60 25.62
N ASP A 187 -12.27 4.66 24.29
CA ASP A 187 -13.47 5.19 23.63
C ASP A 187 -14.70 4.32 23.92
N CYS A 188 -14.58 2.99 23.88
CA CYS A 188 -15.67 2.08 24.28
C CYS A 188 -16.10 2.30 25.72
N LEU A 189 -15.15 2.39 26.66
CA LEU A 189 -15.46 2.64 28.08
C LEU A 189 -16.16 3.98 28.29
N SER A 190 -15.76 5.02 27.55
CA SER A 190 -16.40 6.34 27.58
C SER A 190 -17.88 6.26 27.16
N VAL A 191 -18.17 5.55 26.05
CA VAL A 191 -19.54 5.36 25.57
C VAL A 191 -20.38 4.58 26.57
N TYR A 192 -19.87 3.47 27.10
CA TYR A 192 -20.60 2.69 28.13
C TYR A 192 -20.85 3.48 29.42
N GLY A 193 -19.95 4.39 29.79
CA GLY A 193 -20.15 5.29 30.93
C GLY A 193 -21.29 6.29 30.76
N GLN A 194 -21.66 6.64 29.53
CA GLN A 194 -22.74 7.59 29.20
C GLN A 194 -24.13 6.93 29.18
N VAL A 195 -24.23 5.62 29.15
CA VAL A 195 -25.48 4.83 29.03
C VAL A 195 -26.06 4.43 30.41
N ARG A 196 -25.53 4.96 31.50
CA ARG A 196 -26.06 4.74 32.88
C ARG A 196 -27.05 5.78 33.30
#